data_194b45407f3fc399ed1c382fad598c3c
#
_entry.id   194b45407f3fc399ed1c382fad598c3c
#
_cell.length_a   1.000
_cell.length_b   1.000
_cell.length_c   1.000
_cell.angle_alpha   90.00
_cell.angle_beta   90.00
_cell.angle_gamma   90.00
#
_symmetry.space_group_name_H-M   'P 1'
#
loop_
_entity.id
_entity.type
_entity.pdbx_description
1 polymer ?
#
loop_
_entity_poly.entity_id
_entity_poly.type
_entity_poly.pdbx_seq_one_letter_code
_entity_poly.pdbx_strand_id
1 'polypeptide(L)'
;MSNTTLQADVVAKAALAILENELGWVNKLYREHEGEYSKNVNGYKVGDTIRIRRPADFTVRTSATLATQDVIEGYTTLVVDQQIGVDFSFSSTDLTLKIEDLSQRVIKPAMSSIINHMANDVATKMYQGTYNWAGTAGQTINSFADFAKGPERLDEMTVPQDGRLALLSPADYWGLVSAQTGLFNGSMVSDSFKNGTLSMIGNVNTYMTAVAPSHTNGTADNTTPLTDGNTQEVTYDTAKNSWTQTIITDGWDSSSTLTAGTVFTIDGVYMVNPKTKASNGILQQFVVTANVTANETTTADTTLTIAPPIIVTGAHKTCTYSGNFDGRTITVVGSASTAYRQNMVFHKNAMALAMVPMELPSGAYGAARESYKDMSVRVIPIYDGTNDVSKWRLDLLYGRKLLDPRLITRLSGSA
;
A
#
# COMPACT_ATOMS: atom_id res chain seq x y z
N MET A 1 -19.29 -10.31 -47.72
CA MET A 1 -19.28 -10.55 -46.25
C MET A 1 -17.94 -10.08 -45.73
N SER A 2 -17.94 -9.07 -44.91
CA SER A 2 -16.71 -8.55 -44.34
C SER A 2 -16.21 -9.58 -43.28
N ASN A 3 -15.04 -10.17 -43.52
CA ASN A 3 -14.37 -10.97 -42.52
C ASN A 3 -14.06 -10.06 -41.32
N THR A 4 -14.75 -10.24 -40.22
CA THR A 4 -14.40 -9.62 -38.94
C THR A 4 -13.16 -10.34 -38.42
N THR A 5 -12.01 -9.98 -38.95
CA THR A 5 -10.73 -10.36 -38.35
C THR A 5 -10.69 -9.76 -36.93
N LEU A 6 -10.29 -10.56 -35.98
CA LEU A 6 -10.11 -10.15 -34.61
C LEU A 6 -9.07 -9.03 -34.61
N GLN A 7 -9.53 -7.78 -34.48
CA GLN A 7 -8.64 -6.63 -34.46
C GLN A 7 -8.17 -6.38 -33.05
N ALA A 8 -6.88 -6.10 -32.88
CA ALA A 8 -6.29 -5.79 -31.58
C ALA A 8 -7.02 -4.65 -30.84
N ASP A 9 -7.61 -3.69 -31.59
CA ASP A 9 -8.43 -2.61 -31.04
C ASP A 9 -9.67 -3.13 -30.31
N VAL A 10 -10.35 -4.15 -30.84
CA VAL A 10 -11.54 -4.75 -30.20
C VAL A 10 -11.13 -5.47 -28.93
N VAL A 11 -10.01 -6.19 -28.95
CA VAL A 11 -9.44 -6.87 -27.78
C VAL A 11 -9.02 -5.85 -26.73
N ALA A 12 -8.35 -4.77 -27.13
CA ALA A 12 -7.92 -3.72 -26.21
C ALA A 12 -9.11 -2.99 -25.56
N LYS A 13 -10.18 -2.70 -26.31
CA LYS A 13 -11.42 -2.12 -25.77
C LYS A 13 -12.11 -3.05 -24.77
N ALA A 14 -12.22 -4.34 -25.10
CA ALA A 14 -12.80 -5.33 -24.20
C ALA A 14 -11.97 -5.48 -22.92
N ALA A 15 -10.64 -5.54 -23.02
CA ALA A 15 -9.72 -5.61 -21.90
C ALA A 15 -9.82 -4.37 -21.00
N LEU A 16 -9.90 -3.18 -21.59
CA LEU A 16 -10.03 -1.93 -20.85
C LEU A 16 -11.37 -1.83 -20.11
N ALA A 17 -12.47 -2.26 -20.72
CA ALA A 17 -13.78 -2.31 -20.05
C ALA A 17 -13.78 -3.26 -18.85
N ILE A 18 -13.10 -4.40 -18.95
CA ILE A 18 -12.94 -5.35 -17.84
C ILE A 18 -12.08 -4.72 -16.74
N LEU A 19 -10.98 -4.06 -17.10
CA LEU A 19 -10.11 -3.35 -16.15
C LEU A 19 -10.89 -2.31 -15.35
N GLU A 20 -11.69 -1.47 -16.01
CA GLU A 20 -12.51 -0.45 -15.33
C GLU A 20 -13.50 -1.05 -14.34
N ASN A 21 -14.17 -2.13 -14.73
CA ASN A 21 -15.22 -2.75 -13.92
C ASN A 21 -14.66 -3.56 -12.74
N GLU A 22 -13.54 -4.24 -12.91
CA GLU A 22 -13.00 -5.18 -11.91
C GLU A 22 -11.91 -4.56 -11.01
N LEU A 23 -11.41 -3.36 -11.29
CA LEU A 23 -10.35 -2.70 -10.51
C LEU A 23 -10.75 -2.42 -9.05
N GLY A 24 -12.05 -2.30 -8.77
CA GLY A 24 -12.61 -2.25 -7.43
C GLY A 24 -12.05 -1.12 -6.55
N TRP A 25 -11.48 -1.47 -5.39
CA TRP A 25 -10.95 -0.53 -4.42
C TRP A 25 -9.69 0.22 -4.91
N VAL A 26 -8.90 -0.40 -5.78
CA VAL A 26 -7.67 0.20 -6.34
C VAL A 26 -7.99 1.47 -7.14
N ASN A 27 -9.15 1.53 -7.79
CA ASN A 27 -9.62 2.70 -8.53
C ASN A 27 -9.99 3.89 -7.61
N LYS A 28 -10.09 3.69 -6.29
CA LYS A 28 -10.38 4.73 -5.31
C LYS A 28 -9.13 5.39 -4.71
N LEU A 29 -7.95 4.90 -5.05
CA LEU A 29 -6.68 5.48 -4.66
C LEU A 29 -6.44 6.81 -5.37
N TYR A 30 -5.44 7.55 -4.88
CA TYR A 30 -5.07 8.84 -5.45
C TYR A 30 -4.38 8.67 -6.81
N ARG A 31 -4.97 9.26 -7.87
CA ARG A 31 -4.55 9.08 -9.28
C ARG A 31 -4.31 10.38 -10.03
N GLU A 32 -4.26 11.53 -9.34
CA GLU A 32 -4.18 12.85 -9.99
C GLU A 32 -2.86 13.11 -10.74
N HIS A 33 -1.81 12.29 -10.52
CA HIS A 33 -0.50 12.45 -11.17
C HIS A 33 -0.36 11.70 -12.50
N GLU A 34 -1.35 10.92 -12.92
CA GLU A 34 -1.27 10.14 -14.16
C GLU A 34 -1.09 11.05 -15.39
N GLY A 35 -1.80 12.17 -15.43
CA GLY A 35 -1.69 13.15 -16.52
C GLY A 35 -0.33 13.85 -16.62
N GLU A 36 0.51 13.82 -15.60
CA GLU A 36 1.83 14.44 -15.61
C GLU A 36 2.84 13.64 -16.45
N TYR A 37 2.71 12.30 -16.48
CA TYR A 37 3.57 11.43 -17.28
C TYR A 37 3.34 11.57 -18.81
N SER A 38 2.19 12.07 -19.22
CA SER A 38 1.87 12.28 -20.63
C SER A 38 2.32 13.65 -21.15
N LYS A 39 2.73 14.58 -20.28
CA LYS A 39 3.14 15.93 -20.68
C LYS A 39 4.54 15.92 -21.29
N ASN A 40 4.67 16.55 -22.45
CA ASN A 40 5.98 16.85 -23.03
C ASN A 40 6.48 18.20 -22.48
N VAL A 41 7.66 18.22 -21.88
CA VAL A 41 8.33 19.43 -21.47
C VAL A 41 9.45 19.73 -22.47
N ASN A 42 9.34 20.82 -23.22
CA ASN A 42 10.32 21.22 -24.27
C ASN A 42 10.60 20.11 -25.32
N GLY A 43 9.57 19.34 -25.70
CA GLY A 43 9.72 18.27 -26.67
C GLY A 43 10.27 16.94 -26.13
N TYR A 44 10.60 16.87 -24.84
CA TYR A 44 11.02 15.64 -24.17
C TYR A 44 9.88 15.11 -23.30
N LYS A 45 9.71 13.78 -23.24
CA LYS A 45 8.80 13.13 -22.31
C LYS A 45 9.33 13.35 -20.86
N VAL A 46 8.43 13.60 -19.92
CA VAL A 46 8.76 13.53 -18.49
C VAL A 46 9.23 12.09 -18.23
N GLY A 47 10.39 11.92 -17.58
CA GLY A 47 10.97 10.60 -17.33
C GLY A 47 10.05 9.66 -16.54
N ASP A 48 10.57 8.58 -16.03
CA ASP A 48 9.89 7.57 -15.24
C ASP A 48 9.51 8.01 -13.82
N THR A 49 9.98 9.19 -13.38
CA THR A 49 9.94 9.65 -11.98
C THR A 49 9.29 11.02 -11.85
N ILE A 50 8.23 11.12 -11.06
CA ILE A 50 7.60 12.37 -10.66
C ILE A 50 7.87 12.65 -9.18
N ARG A 51 8.18 13.91 -8.86
CA ARG A 51 8.37 14.38 -7.48
C ARG A 51 7.10 15.01 -6.96
N ILE A 52 6.55 14.42 -5.90
CA ILE A 52 5.35 14.91 -5.20
C ILE A 52 5.81 15.63 -3.93
N ARG A 53 5.50 16.92 -3.82
CA ARG A 53 5.88 17.71 -2.63
C ARG A 53 5.04 17.31 -1.42
N ARG A 54 5.67 17.29 -0.27
CA ARG A 54 4.99 17.12 1.02
C ARG A 54 4.66 18.49 1.58
N PRO A 55 3.46 18.67 2.18
CA PRO A 55 3.10 19.93 2.81
C PRO A 55 4.03 20.23 3.98
N ALA A 56 4.37 21.50 4.16
CA ALA A 56 5.10 21.97 5.34
C ALA A 56 4.16 22.01 6.56
N ASP A 57 4.68 21.63 7.72
CA ASP A 57 4.01 21.79 9.02
C ASP A 57 4.62 22.98 9.78
N PHE A 58 3.81 23.61 10.64
CA PHE A 58 4.24 24.76 11.44
C PHE A 58 3.84 24.56 12.92
N THR A 59 4.61 25.18 13.82
CA THR A 59 4.25 25.28 15.24
C THR A 59 3.62 26.63 15.52
N VAL A 60 2.60 26.64 16.38
CA VAL A 60 1.93 27.89 16.78
C VAL A 60 2.73 28.53 17.92
N ARG A 61 3.09 29.81 17.76
CA ARG A 61 3.64 30.60 18.86
C ARG A 61 2.52 31.14 19.75
N THR A 62 2.77 31.21 21.04
CA THR A 62 1.81 31.72 22.04
C THR A 62 2.24 33.08 22.63
N SER A 63 3.36 33.65 22.17
CA SER A 63 3.90 34.94 22.65
C SER A 63 3.63 36.07 21.65
N ALA A 64 3.70 37.30 22.13
CA ALA A 64 3.60 38.51 21.27
C ALA A 64 4.87 38.71 20.41
N THR A 65 6.01 38.17 20.85
CA THR A 65 7.28 38.29 20.12
C THR A 65 7.27 37.43 18.87
N LEU A 66 7.69 37.98 17.75
CA LEU A 66 7.82 37.30 16.47
C LEU A 66 8.86 36.16 16.59
N ALA A 67 8.45 34.95 16.21
CA ALA A 67 9.33 33.81 16.03
C ALA A 67 9.13 33.28 14.62
N THR A 68 10.14 33.46 13.76
CA THR A 68 10.14 32.97 12.39
C THR A 68 10.46 31.47 12.38
N GLN A 69 9.84 30.72 11.48
CA GLN A 69 10.11 29.31 11.24
C GLN A 69 10.50 29.15 9.76
N ASP A 70 11.53 28.39 9.51
CA ASP A 70 11.93 28.06 8.15
C ASP A 70 10.92 27.13 7.49
N VAL A 71 10.60 27.39 6.24
CA VAL A 71 9.73 26.53 5.43
C VAL A 71 10.59 25.46 4.77
N ILE A 72 10.63 24.26 5.33
CA ILE A 72 11.37 23.14 4.79
C ILE A 72 10.37 22.19 4.13
N GLU A 73 10.36 22.14 2.80
CA GLU A 73 9.54 21.22 2.04
C GLU A 73 10.32 19.94 1.74
N GLY A 74 9.70 18.78 2.03
CA GLY A 74 10.17 17.50 1.54
C GLY A 74 9.46 17.09 0.25
N TYR A 75 9.95 16.06 -0.41
CA TYR A 75 9.26 15.44 -1.54
C TYR A 75 9.31 13.93 -1.43
N THR A 76 8.37 13.26 -2.08
CA THR A 76 8.43 11.81 -2.34
C THR A 76 8.44 11.57 -3.84
N THR A 77 9.03 10.48 -4.27
CA THR A 77 9.13 10.14 -5.69
C THR A 77 8.15 9.03 -6.04
N LEU A 78 7.32 9.26 -7.05
CA LEU A 78 6.50 8.23 -7.69
C LEU A 78 7.22 7.77 -8.95
N VAL A 79 7.57 6.49 -9.00
CA VAL A 79 8.27 5.88 -10.14
C VAL A 79 7.33 4.90 -10.82
N VAL A 80 7.28 4.94 -12.15
CA VAL A 80 6.54 3.99 -12.97
C VAL A 80 7.52 2.92 -13.44
N ASP A 81 7.57 1.82 -12.68
CA ASP A 81 8.57 0.76 -12.81
C ASP A 81 7.97 -0.65 -12.99
N GLN A 82 6.63 -0.79 -12.91
CA GLN A 82 5.96 -2.08 -12.97
C GLN A 82 5.30 -2.29 -14.31
N GLN A 83 5.90 -3.14 -15.13
CA GLN A 83 5.26 -3.69 -16.31
C GLN A 83 4.77 -5.09 -16.00
N ILE A 84 3.47 -5.31 -16.14
CA ILE A 84 2.83 -6.61 -15.97
C ILE A 84 2.04 -6.96 -17.21
N GLY A 85 1.87 -8.25 -17.47
CA GLY A 85 1.12 -8.69 -18.63
C GLY A 85 0.77 -10.17 -18.56
N VAL A 86 -0.09 -10.57 -19.48
CA VAL A 86 -0.44 -11.98 -19.72
C VAL A 86 -0.30 -12.25 -21.21
N ASP A 87 0.42 -13.30 -21.52
CA ASP A 87 0.65 -13.77 -22.88
C ASP A 87 -0.14 -15.06 -23.10
N PHE A 88 -0.82 -15.15 -24.24
CA PHE A 88 -1.52 -16.36 -24.65
C PHE A 88 -1.32 -16.62 -26.15
N SER A 89 -1.49 -17.87 -26.54
CA SER A 89 -1.29 -18.29 -27.91
C SER A 89 -2.39 -19.21 -28.40
N PHE A 90 -2.70 -19.11 -29.69
CA PHE A 90 -3.65 -19.97 -30.39
C PHE A 90 -3.02 -20.50 -31.65
N SER A 91 -3.24 -21.78 -31.95
CA SER A 91 -2.95 -22.31 -33.28
C SER A 91 -3.94 -21.77 -34.30
N SER A 92 -3.56 -21.70 -35.57
CA SER A 92 -4.46 -21.30 -36.67
C SER A 92 -5.68 -22.23 -36.74
N THR A 93 -5.54 -23.48 -36.39
CA THR A 93 -6.62 -24.48 -36.34
C THR A 93 -7.63 -24.14 -35.22
N ASP A 94 -7.14 -23.75 -34.04
CA ASP A 94 -8.02 -23.38 -32.91
C ASP A 94 -8.80 -22.09 -33.22
N LEU A 95 -8.13 -21.09 -33.79
CA LEU A 95 -8.76 -19.85 -34.23
C LEU A 95 -9.87 -20.08 -35.27
N THR A 96 -9.69 -21.06 -36.13
CA THR A 96 -10.63 -21.35 -37.22
C THR A 96 -11.83 -22.18 -36.75
N LEU A 97 -11.64 -23.11 -35.86
CA LEU A 97 -12.62 -24.17 -35.54
C LEU A 97 -13.30 -24.06 -34.18
N LYS A 98 -12.70 -23.37 -33.20
CA LYS A 98 -13.07 -23.55 -31.78
C LYS A 98 -13.35 -22.29 -30.97
N ILE A 99 -13.07 -21.10 -31.47
CA ILE A 99 -13.20 -19.89 -30.64
C ILE A 99 -14.54 -19.21 -30.90
N GLU A 100 -15.53 -19.62 -30.15
CA GLU A 100 -16.70 -18.81 -29.88
C GLU A 100 -16.40 -17.97 -28.60
N ASP A 101 -16.63 -16.66 -28.69
CA ASP A 101 -16.60 -15.73 -27.56
C ASP A 101 -15.23 -15.58 -26.86
N LEU A 102 -14.18 -15.24 -27.62
CA LEU A 102 -12.81 -14.99 -27.14
C LEU A 102 -12.76 -14.02 -25.94
N SER A 103 -13.64 -13.02 -25.95
CA SER A 103 -13.68 -12.00 -24.89
C SER A 103 -13.96 -12.60 -23.51
N GLN A 104 -14.96 -13.47 -23.41
CA GLN A 104 -15.39 -14.07 -22.15
C GLN A 104 -14.46 -15.20 -21.70
N ARG A 105 -13.95 -15.98 -22.65
CA ARG A 105 -13.23 -17.22 -22.36
C ARG A 105 -11.72 -17.01 -22.13
N VAL A 106 -11.14 -15.95 -22.70
CA VAL A 106 -9.69 -15.72 -22.66
C VAL A 106 -9.35 -14.33 -22.11
N ILE A 107 -9.93 -13.27 -22.66
CA ILE A 107 -9.54 -11.89 -22.27
C ILE A 107 -9.95 -11.61 -20.84
N LYS A 108 -11.16 -12.00 -20.44
CA LYS A 108 -11.66 -11.75 -19.08
C LYS A 108 -10.81 -12.45 -18.00
N PRO A 109 -10.51 -13.75 -18.06
CA PRO A 109 -9.60 -14.39 -17.09
C PRO A 109 -8.19 -13.80 -17.09
N ALA A 110 -7.65 -13.44 -18.27
CA ALA A 110 -6.33 -12.82 -18.38
C ALA A 110 -6.30 -11.45 -17.65
N MET A 111 -7.29 -10.60 -17.91
CA MET A 111 -7.40 -9.29 -17.24
C MET A 111 -7.65 -9.41 -15.76
N SER A 112 -8.50 -10.35 -15.32
CA SER A 112 -8.73 -10.62 -13.90
C SER A 112 -7.43 -11.02 -13.17
N SER A 113 -6.58 -11.82 -13.82
CA SER A 113 -5.26 -12.19 -13.27
C SER A 113 -4.33 -10.97 -13.13
N ILE A 114 -4.29 -10.08 -14.13
CA ILE A 114 -3.51 -8.84 -14.10
C ILE A 114 -4.00 -7.94 -12.96
N ILE A 115 -5.31 -7.75 -12.83
CA ILE A 115 -5.93 -6.90 -11.82
C ILE A 115 -5.65 -7.42 -10.41
N ASN A 116 -5.79 -8.72 -10.19
CA ASN A 116 -5.51 -9.35 -8.89
C ASN A 116 -4.03 -9.23 -8.52
N HIS A 117 -3.12 -9.39 -9.48
CA HIS A 117 -1.69 -9.20 -9.25
C HIS A 117 -1.38 -7.74 -8.84
N MET A 118 -1.92 -6.77 -9.59
CA MET A 118 -1.74 -5.35 -9.29
C MET A 118 -2.34 -4.98 -7.92
N ALA A 119 -3.54 -5.47 -7.58
CA ALA A 119 -4.17 -5.23 -6.29
C ALA A 119 -3.33 -5.78 -5.13
N ASN A 120 -2.80 -6.99 -5.27
CA ASN A 120 -1.92 -7.60 -4.27
C ASN A 120 -0.59 -6.83 -4.12
N ASP A 121 0.03 -6.41 -5.22
CA ASP A 121 1.28 -5.64 -5.22
C ASP A 121 1.10 -4.27 -4.55
N VAL A 122 0.01 -3.56 -4.88
CA VAL A 122 -0.33 -2.27 -4.24
C VAL A 122 -0.57 -2.47 -2.75
N ALA A 123 -1.38 -3.45 -2.35
CA ALA A 123 -1.66 -3.74 -0.94
C ALA A 123 -0.39 -4.15 -0.17
N THR A 124 0.51 -4.89 -0.83
CA THR A 124 1.81 -5.28 -0.26
C THR A 124 2.68 -4.05 0.02
N LYS A 125 2.79 -3.13 -0.92
CA LYS A 125 3.54 -1.87 -0.71
C LYS A 125 2.90 -0.98 0.35
N MET A 126 1.56 -1.00 0.47
CA MET A 126 0.86 -0.26 1.52
C MET A 126 1.26 -0.77 2.91
N TYR A 127 1.12 -2.08 3.19
CA TYR A 127 1.44 -2.57 4.53
C TYR A 127 2.93 -2.51 4.86
N GLN A 128 3.82 -2.74 3.89
CA GLN A 128 5.28 -2.68 4.12
C GLN A 128 5.76 -1.31 4.60
N GLY A 129 5.08 -0.24 4.19
CA GLY A 129 5.42 1.12 4.65
C GLY A 129 4.59 1.61 5.82
N THR A 130 3.60 0.85 6.30
CA THR A 130 2.68 1.27 7.36
C THR A 130 3.21 0.82 8.72
N TYR A 131 3.46 1.77 9.60
CA TYR A 131 3.92 1.51 10.97
C TYR A 131 2.77 1.37 11.97
N ASN A 132 1.63 2.02 11.75
CA ASN A 132 0.48 1.92 12.65
C ASN A 132 -0.19 0.54 12.55
N TRP A 133 -0.32 -0.14 13.68
CA TRP A 133 -1.04 -1.39 13.82
C TRP A 133 -1.98 -1.32 15.03
N ALA A 134 -3.27 -1.45 14.81
CA ALA A 134 -4.30 -1.49 15.84
C ALA A 134 -4.83 -2.92 16.01
N GLY A 135 -5.06 -3.32 17.25
CA GLY A 135 -5.47 -4.68 17.62
C GLY A 135 -4.30 -5.62 17.89
N THR A 136 -4.61 -6.90 18.07
CA THR A 136 -3.66 -7.97 18.37
C THR A 136 -3.36 -8.77 17.10
N ALA A 137 -2.09 -8.91 16.75
CA ALA A 137 -1.69 -9.64 15.54
C ALA A 137 -2.26 -11.07 15.53
N GLY A 138 -2.85 -11.49 14.41
CA GLY A 138 -3.43 -12.81 14.23
C GLY A 138 -4.88 -12.98 14.66
N GLN A 139 -5.44 -12.05 15.43
CA GLN A 139 -6.84 -12.09 15.84
C GLN A 139 -7.76 -11.62 14.71
N THR A 140 -8.90 -12.30 14.54
CA THR A 140 -9.90 -11.97 13.54
C THR A 140 -10.78 -10.81 14.03
N ILE A 141 -11.10 -9.88 13.13
CA ILE A 141 -12.03 -8.77 13.40
C ILE A 141 -13.44 -9.37 13.44
N ASN A 142 -14.01 -9.49 14.62
CA ASN A 142 -15.32 -10.10 14.84
C ASN A 142 -16.31 -9.21 15.60
N SER A 143 -15.96 -7.96 15.84
CA SER A 143 -16.81 -6.98 16.51
C SER A 143 -16.66 -5.59 15.89
N PHE A 144 -17.69 -4.75 16.10
CA PHE A 144 -17.58 -3.32 15.73
C PHE A 144 -16.49 -2.62 16.55
N ALA A 145 -16.28 -3.01 17.80
CA ALA A 145 -15.23 -2.43 18.65
C ALA A 145 -13.83 -2.72 18.10
N ASP A 146 -13.59 -3.90 17.53
CA ASP A 146 -12.32 -4.21 16.86
C ASP A 146 -12.13 -3.37 15.61
N PHE A 147 -13.18 -3.25 14.80
CA PHE A 147 -13.11 -2.43 13.59
C PHE A 147 -12.87 -0.95 13.92
N ALA A 148 -13.51 -0.43 14.97
CA ALA A 148 -13.42 0.97 15.37
C ALA A 148 -12.00 1.42 15.76
N LYS A 149 -11.13 0.50 16.19
CA LYS A 149 -9.71 0.79 16.47
C LYS A 149 -8.93 1.32 15.26
N GLY A 150 -9.35 0.96 14.03
CA GLY A 150 -8.75 1.48 12.81
C GLY A 150 -9.03 2.96 12.61
N PRO A 151 -10.31 3.38 12.47
CA PRO A 151 -10.71 4.79 12.42
C PRO A 151 -10.21 5.61 13.62
N GLU A 152 -10.24 5.05 14.86
CA GLU A 152 -9.72 5.69 16.06
C GLU A 152 -8.24 6.07 15.89
N ARG A 153 -7.40 5.14 15.42
CA ARG A 153 -5.97 5.43 15.17
C ARG A 153 -5.78 6.50 14.09
N LEU A 154 -6.62 6.53 13.05
CA LEU A 154 -6.58 7.59 12.04
C LEU A 154 -7.00 8.94 12.63
N ASP A 155 -7.99 8.98 13.53
CA ASP A 155 -8.42 10.22 14.19
C ASP A 155 -7.34 10.76 15.14
N GLU A 156 -6.62 9.90 15.87
CA GLU A 156 -5.45 10.27 16.66
C GLU A 156 -4.35 10.91 15.81
N MET A 157 -4.18 10.43 14.59
CA MET A 157 -3.24 10.99 13.61
C MET A 157 -3.80 12.21 12.86
N THR A 158 -5.02 12.70 13.22
CA THR A 158 -5.69 13.84 12.61
C THR A 158 -5.93 13.69 11.10
N VAL A 159 -6.20 12.47 10.65
CA VAL A 159 -6.52 12.16 9.25
C VAL A 159 -7.94 12.63 8.94
N PRO A 160 -8.21 13.28 7.78
CA PRO A 160 -9.56 13.67 7.38
C PRO A 160 -10.53 12.49 7.45
N GLN A 161 -11.79 12.78 7.78
CA GLN A 161 -12.81 11.73 7.91
C GLN A 161 -13.49 11.38 6.58
N ASP A 162 -13.32 12.20 5.56
CA ASP A 162 -13.82 11.93 4.21
C ASP A 162 -12.89 10.97 3.46
N GLY A 163 -13.44 10.17 2.56
CA GLY A 163 -12.65 9.32 1.66
C GLY A 163 -11.86 8.22 2.35
N ARG A 164 -12.29 7.77 3.53
CA ARG A 164 -11.70 6.61 4.23
C ARG A 164 -12.18 5.30 3.63
N LEU A 165 -11.28 4.36 3.50
CA LEU A 165 -11.47 3.04 2.91
C LEU A 165 -10.94 1.98 3.86
N ALA A 166 -11.61 0.83 3.92
CA ALA A 166 -11.09 -0.36 4.61
C ALA A 166 -10.96 -1.51 3.62
N LEU A 167 -9.83 -2.18 3.68
CA LEU A 167 -9.53 -3.38 2.93
C LEU A 167 -9.45 -4.55 3.91
N LEU A 168 -10.40 -5.47 3.83
CA LEU A 168 -10.52 -6.59 4.75
C LEU A 168 -10.32 -7.93 4.03
N SER A 169 -9.71 -8.87 4.72
CA SER A 169 -9.66 -10.26 4.29
C SER A 169 -11.06 -10.89 4.34
N PRO A 170 -11.33 -11.96 3.60
CA PRO A 170 -12.63 -12.60 3.63
C PRO A 170 -13.06 -13.05 5.03
N ALA A 171 -12.13 -13.59 5.84
CA ALA A 171 -12.45 -14.05 7.20
C ALA A 171 -12.84 -12.89 8.13
N ASP A 172 -12.13 -11.76 8.05
CA ASP A 172 -12.38 -10.58 8.86
C ASP A 172 -13.66 -9.85 8.40
N TYR A 173 -13.90 -9.82 7.09
CA TYR A 173 -15.11 -9.26 6.53
C TYR A 173 -16.37 -10.02 6.99
N TRP A 174 -16.38 -11.36 6.88
CA TRP A 174 -17.49 -12.18 7.34
C TRP A 174 -17.63 -12.22 8.86
N GLY A 175 -16.52 -12.09 9.60
CA GLY A 175 -16.54 -11.88 11.05
C GLY A 175 -17.33 -10.63 11.44
N LEU A 176 -17.07 -9.53 10.73
CA LEU A 176 -17.75 -8.26 10.95
C LEU A 176 -19.23 -8.28 10.49
N VAL A 177 -19.55 -8.95 9.37
CA VAL A 177 -20.95 -9.20 8.94
C VAL A 177 -21.70 -9.96 10.03
N SER A 178 -21.10 -11.01 10.58
CA SER A 178 -21.70 -11.81 11.66
C SER A 178 -22.01 -10.97 12.90
N ALA A 179 -21.10 -10.07 13.27
CA ALA A 179 -21.31 -9.19 14.42
C ALA A 179 -22.51 -8.24 14.25
N GLN A 180 -22.78 -7.80 13.02
CA GLN A 180 -23.92 -6.90 12.74
C GLN A 180 -25.28 -7.59 12.75
N THR A 181 -25.34 -8.88 12.53
CA THR A 181 -26.62 -9.64 12.57
C THR A 181 -27.27 -9.63 13.95
N GLY A 182 -26.49 -9.39 15.01
CA GLY A 182 -26.98 -9.22 16.38
C GLY A 182 -27.56 -7.84 16.71
N LEU A 183 -27.43 -6.86 15.82
CA LEU A 183 -27.94 -5.51 16.01
C LEU A 183 -29.37 -5.40 15.47
N PHE A 184 -30.34 -5.07 16.32
CA PHE A 184 -31.78 -4.97 15.99
C PHE A 184 -32.15 -3.79 15.07
N ASN A 185 -31.34 -3.41 14.12
CA ASN A 185 -31.62 -2.30 13.20
C ASN A 185 -32.05 -2.85 11.82
N GLY A 186 -33.35 -2.81 11.56
CA GLY A 186 -34.03 -3.55 10.49
C GLY A 186 -33.54 -3.33 9.06
N SER A 187 -32.97 -2.15 8.71
CA SER A 187 -32.50 -1.89 7.35
C SER A 187 -31.04 -2.36 7.13
N MET A 188 -30.13 -2.10 8.06
CA MET A 188 -28.73 -2.53 7.94
C MET A 188 -28.58 -4.05 8.10
N VAL A 189 -29.38 -4.65 8.99
CA VAL A 189 -29.42 -6.11 9.17
C VAL A 189 -29.95 -6.81 7.93
N SER A 190 -30.96 -6.23 7.25
CA SER A 190 -31.53 -6.80 6.03
C SER A 190 -30.49 -6.89 4.91
N ASP A 191 -29.69 -5.85 4.69
CA ASP A 191 -28.70 -5.82 3.61
C ASP A 191 -27.48 -6.68 3.93
N SER A 192 -26.99 -6.64 5.16
CA SER A 192 -25.89 -7.51 5.61
C SER A 192 -26.26 -8.98 5.59
N PHE A 193 -27.49 -9.31 6.03
CA PHE A 193 -27.96 -10.71 6.07
C PHE A 193 -28.33 -11.26 4.69
N LYS A 194 -29.01 -10.46 3.84
CA LYS A 194 -29.47 -10.92 2.53
C LYS A 194 -28.36 -10.88 1.47
N ASN A 195 -27.54 -9.84 1.48
CA ASN A 195 -26.59 -9.55 0.41
C ASN A 195 -25.13 -9.75 0.85
N GLY A 196 -24.88 -9.94 2.15
CA GLY A 196 -23.50 -10.02 2.69
C GLY A 196 -22.69 -8.75 2.45
N THR A 197 -23.36 -7.59 2.26
CA THR A 197 -22.68 -6.33 1.93
C THR A 197 -22.54 -5.45 3.16
N LEU A 198 -21.32 -4.97 3.40
CA LEU A 198 -20.98 -3.93 4.34
C LEU A 198 -20.68 -2.66 3.53
N SER A 199 -21.61 -1.72 3.42
CA SER A 199 -21.39 -0.55 2.57
C SER A 199 -20.49 0.50 3.25
N MET A 200 -20.93 1.05 4.36
CA MET A 200 -20.18 2.04 5.13
C MET A 200 -20.35 1.76 6.63
N ILE A 201 -19.25 1.62 7.35
CA ILE A 201 -19.22 1.40 8.79
C ILE A 201 -18.31 2.46 9.41
N GLY A 202 -18.81 3.21 10.40
CA GLY A 202 -18.02 4.24 11.08
C GLY A 202 -17.41 5.27 10.12
N ASN A 203 -18.14 5.71 9.10
CA ASN A 203 -17.69 6.60 8.04
C ASN A 203 -16.52 6.07 7.17
N VAL A 204 -16.38 4.74 7.08
CA VAL A 204 -15.36 4.05 6.28
C VAL A 204 -16.03 3.13 5.27
N ASN A 205 -15.72 3.28 4.00
CA ASN A 205 -16.18 2.37 2.95
C ASN A 205 -15.40 1.06 3.03
N THR A 206 -16.10 -0.06 3.23
CA THR A 206 -15.47 -1.38 3.42
C THR A 206 -15.44 -2.18 2.12
N TYR A 207 -14.26 -2.73 1.81
CA TYR A 207 -14.04 -3.61 0.67
C TYR A 207 -13.48 -4.95 1.14
N MET A 208 -14.05 -6.04 0.62
CA MET A 208 -13.48 -7.36 0.77
C MET A 208 -12.50 -7.64 -0.37
N THR A 209 -11.36 -8.21 -0.06
CA THR A 209 -10.43 -8.68 -1.08
C THR A 209 -10.00 -10.12 -0.83
N ALA A 210 -10.13 -10.96 -1.86
CA ALA A 210 -9.64 -12.33 -1.80
C ALA A 210 -8.09 -12.41 -1.83
N VAL A 211 -7.45 -11.36 -2.34
CA VAL A 211 -5.99 -11.24 -2.45
C VAL A 211 -5.40 -10.35 -1.34
N ALA A 212 -5.97 -10.41 -0.13
CA ALA A 212 -5.41 -9.72 1.03
C ALA A 212 -3.97 -10.21 1.28
N PRO A 213 -2.99 -9.29 1.37
CA PRO A 213 -1.61 -9.70 1.60
C PRO A 213 -1.44 -10.29 3.00
N SER A 214 -0.47 -11.20 3.12
CA SER A 214 -0.02 -11.74 4.39
C SER A 214 1.43 -11.32 4.62
N HIS A 215 1.74 -10.86 5.82
CA HIS A 215 3.09 -10.57 6.25
C HIS A 215 3.59 -11.68 7.15
N THR A 216 4.75 -12.23 6.84
CA THR A 216 5.44 -13.20 7.71
C THR A 216 6.57 -12.49 8.43
N ASN A 217 6.50 -12.46 9.76
CA ASN A 217 7.59 -11.96 10.57
C ASN A 217 8.84 -12.81 10.33
N GLY A 218 10.00 -12.19 10.41
CA GLY A 218 11.27 -12.89 10.37
C GLY A 218 11.47 -13.84 11.56
N THR A 219 12.64 -14.42 11.67
CA THR A 219 12.97 -15.35 12.74
C THR A 219 13.34 -14.66 14.06
N ALA A 220 13.52 -13.32 14.05
CA ALA A 220 13.80 -12.56 15.26
C ALA A 220 12.62 -12.65 16.23
N ASP A 221 12.90 -13.06 17.44
CA ASP A 221 11.95 -13.05 18.54
C ASP A 221 12.20 -11.87 19.50
N ASN A 222 11.38 -11.77 20.55
CA ASN A 222 11.43 -10.69 21.52
C ASN A 222 12.25 -11.04 22.78
N THR A 223 13.33 -11.81 22.66
CA THR A 223 14.07 -12.23 23.84
C THR A 223 14.63 -11.05 24.61
N THR A 224 15.44 -10.20 24.03
CA THR A 224 15.94 -8.97 24.67
C THR A 224 16.52 -7.93 23.71
N PRO A 225 15.89 -7.63 22.58
CA PRO A 225 16.46 -6.61 21.69
C PRO A 225 16.35 -5.23 22.33
N LEU A 226 17.44 -4.47 22.26
CA LEU A 226 17.58 -3.14 22.86
C LEU A 226 18.01 -2.13 21.79
N THR A 227 17.76 -0.86 22.09
CA THR A 227 18.38 0.24 21.34
C THR A 227 19.81 0.45 21.83
N ASP A 228 20.76 0.68 20.93
CA ASP A 228 22.14 0.98 21.26
C ASP A 228 22.52 2.40 20.81
N GLY A 229 23.06 3.18 21.73
CA GLY A 229 23.47 4.57 21.53
C GLY A 229 22.56 5.63 22.14
N ASN A 230 23.19 6.60 22.78
CA ASN A 230 22.52 7.62 23.62
C ASN A 230 21.59 8.56 22.88
N THR A 231 21.86 8.84 21.61
CA THR A 231 21.11 9.76 20.76
C THR A 231 20.99 9.19 19.36
N GLN A 232 19.76 8.85 19.00
CA GLN A 232 19.47 8.37 17.66
C GLN A 232 18.37 9.19 16.97
N GLU A 233 18.03 10.36 17.51
CA GLU A 233 17.11 11.27 16.87
C GLU A 233 17.73 11.95 15.64
N VAL A 234 16.88 12.22 14.67
CA VAL A 234 17.24 12.93 13.44
C VAL A 234 16.44 14.21 13.29
N THR A 235 16.99 15.16 12.52
CA THR A 235 16.23 16.35 12.14
C THR A 235 15.31 16.07 10.96
N TYR A 236 14.25 16.87 10.82
CA TYR A 236 13.37 16.74 9.66
C TYR A 236 14.13 16.95 8.34
N ASP A 237 15.09 17.87 8.32
CA ASP A 237 15.86 18.17 7.12
C ASP A 237 16.61 16.94 6.58
N THR A 238 17.10 16.09 7.46
CA THR A 238 17.77 14.83 7.08
C THR A 238 16.80 13.81 6.50
N ALA A 239 15.59 13.67 7.08
CA ALA A 239 14.64 12.63 6.75
C ALA A 239 13.52 13.07 5.77
N LYS A 240 13.44 14.34 5.38
CA LYS A 240 12.31 14.95 4.65
C LYS A 240 11.93 14.25 3.35
N ASN A 241 12.88 13.66 2.64
CA ASN A 241 12.63 13.04 1.33
C ASN A 241 12.40 11.53 1.42
N SER A 242 13.10 10.83 2.32
CA SER A 242 12.95 9.37 2.51
C SER A 242 11.85 9.00 3.48
N TRP A 243 11.63 9.83 4.52
CA TRP A 243 10.80 9.54 5.69
C TRP A 243 11.23 8.28 6.45
N THR A 244 12.52 7.96 6.36
CA THR A 244 13.18 6.82 7.00
C THR A 244 14.44 7.27 7.69
N GLN A 245 14.90 6.48 8.66
CA GLN A 245 16.21 6.59 9.26
C GLN A 245 16.80 5.22 9.57
N THR A 246 18.09 5.16 9.82
CA THR A 246 18.74 3.99 10.42
C THR A 246 18.85 4.16 11.92
N ILE A 247 18.60 3.10 12.68
CA ILE A 247 18.87 3.02 14.12
C ILE A 247 19.80 1.84 14.38
N ILE A 248 20.62 1.98 15.43
CA ILE A 248 21.50 0.93 15.92
C ILE A 248 20.78 0.21 17.06
N THR A 249 20.83 -1.10 17.05
CA THR A 249 20.18 -1.97 18.03
C THR A 249 21.07 -3.17 18.32
N ASP A 250 20.93 -3.78 19.47
CA ASP A 250 21.64 -4.99 19.87
C ASP A 250 20.67 -6.01 20.52
N GLY A 251 21.20 -7.07 21.12
CA GLY A 251 20.40 -8.05 21.86
C GLY A 251 19.50 -8.96 20.99
N TRP A 252 19.64 -8.93 19.68
CA TRP A 252 18.95 -9.87 18.79
C TRP A 252 19.57 -11.26 18.83
N ASP A 253 18.77 -12.31 18.63
CA ASP A 253 19.31 -13.64 18.46
C ASP A 253 20.22 -13.71 17.23
N SER A 254 21.32 -14.47 17.38
CA SER A 254 22.33 -14.63 16.35
C SER A 254 21.73 -15.05 14.99
N SER A 255 22.07 -14.29 13.94
CA SER A 255 21.63 -14.55 12.58
C SER A 255 20.09 -14.54 12.40
N SER A 256 19.35 -14.04 13.36
CA SER A 256 17.90 -13.88 13.23
C SER A 256 17.56 -12.82 12.16
N THR A 257 16.39 -12.93 11.57
CA THR A 257 15.98 -12.05 10.47
C THR A 257 14.80 -11.18 10.87
N LEU A 258 14.80 -9.93 10.39
CA LEU A 258 13.64 -9.04 10.40
C LEU A 258 13.25 -8.75 8.96
N THR A 259 12.00 -9.01 8.62
CA THR A 259 11.48 -8.78 7.26
C THR A 259 10.93 -7.38 7.12
N ALA A 260 11.05 -6.80 5.91
CA ALA A 260 10.43 -5.51 5.59
C ALA A 260 8.92 -5.57 5.81
N GLY A 261 8.40 -4.64 6.60
CA GLY A 261 7.00 -4.65 7.02
C GLY A 261 6.79 -5.12 8.47
N THR A 262 7.80 -5.65 9.16
CA THR A 262 7.72 -5.96 10.59
C THR A 262 7.54 -4.68 11.40
N VAL A 263 6.54 -4.66 12.27
CA VAL A 263 6.24 -3.53 13.17
C VAL A 263 6.77 -3.83 14.55
N PHE A 264 7.32 -2.82 15.22
CA PHE A 264 7.80 -2.90 16.57
C PHE A 264 7.58 -1.60 17.35
N THR A 265 7.69 -1.64 18.64
CA THR A 265 7.67 -0.49 19.55
C THR A 265 8.99 -0.41 20.33
N ILE A 266 9.33 0.80 20.76
CA ILE A 266 10.47 1.06 21.65
C ILE A 266 9.90 1.57 22.98
N ASP A 267 10.29 0.97 24.09
CA ASP A 267 9.78 1.35 25.40
C ASP A 267 10.07 2.81 25.73
N GLY A 268 9.06 3.49 26.29
CA GLY A 268 9.17 4.89 26.68
C GLY A 268 9.23 5.89 25.53
N VAL A 269 9.04 5.46 24.26
CA VAL A 269 8.91 6.33 23.09
C VAL A 269 7.45 6.45 22.72
N TYR A 270 6.87 7.63 22.90
CA TYR A 270 5.45 7.87 22.71
C TYR A 270 5.14 8.64 21.43
N MET A 271 4.04 8.26 20.80
CA MET A 271 3.47 8.95 19.67
C MET A 271 3.01 10.36 20.05
N VAL A 272 3.12 11.31 19.13
CA VAL A 272 2.61 12.66 19.30
C VAL A 272 1.51 12.95 18.28
N ASN A 273 0.55 13.75 18.68
CA ASN A 273 -0.47 14.26 17.77
C ASN A 273 0.18 15.20 16.75
N PRO A 274 0.00 15.00 15.44
CA PRO A 274 0.65 15.78 14.39
C PRO A 274 0.34 17.29 14.43
N LYS A 275 -0.78 17.70 15.01
CA LYS A 275 -1.19 19.11 15.08
C LYS A 275 -0.76 19.77 16.37
N THR A 276 -1.02 19.15 17.52
CA THR A 276 -0.72 19.73 18.84
C THR A 276 0.71 19.50 19.28
N LYS A 277 1.42 18.53 18.68
CA LYS A 277 2.77 18.06 19.07
C LYS A 277 2.86 17.55 20.51
N ALA A 278 1.72 17.32 21.14
CA ALA A 278 1.62 16.71 22.47
C ALA A 278 1.62 15.19 22.39
N SER A 279 2.12 14.52 23.43
CA SER A 279 2.09 13.06 23.52
C SER A 279 0.66 12.56 23.68
N ASN A 280 0.32 11.49 22.97
CA ASN A 280 -0.96 10.78 23.12
C ASN A 280 -0.91 9.70 24.21
N GLY A 281 0.24 9.47 24.84
CA GLY A 281 0.43 8.40 25.83
C GLY A 281 0.49 6.98 25.26
N ILE A 282 0.48 6.83 23.93
CA ILE A 282 0.56 5.55 23.23
C ILE A 282 1.98 5.38 22.71
N LEU A 283 2.55 4.18 22.86
CA LEU A 283 3.87 3.87 22.31
C LEU A 283 3.90 4.08 20.80
N GLN A 284 4.92 4.79 20.33
CA GLN A 284 5.16 4.96 18.90
C GLN A 284 5.52 3.62 18.28
N GLN A 285 4.81 3.24 17.24
CA GLN A 285 5.11 2.08 16.44
C GLN A 285 6.03 2.48 15.28
N PHE A 286 6.98 1.60 14.95
CA PHE A 286 7.92 1.74 13.86
C PHE A 286 7.81 0.53 12.95
N VAL A 287 8.07 0.72 11.67
CA VAL A 287 8.13 -0.38 10.69
C VAL A 287 9.54 -0.51 10.13
N VAL A 288 10.02 -1.73 10.02
CA VAL A 288 11.27 -2.07 9.31
C VAL A 288 11.01 -1.96 7.81
N THR A 289 11.78 -1.13 7.11
CA THR A 289 11.56 -0.86 5.67
C THR A 289 12.42 -1.70 4.74
N ALA A 290 13.45 -2.38 5.27
CA ALA A 290 14.35 -3.26 4.53
C ALA A 290 14.57 -4.56 5.32
N ASN A 291 14.75 -5.67 4.61
CA ASN A 291 15.12 -6.93 5.27
C ASN A 291 16.51 -6.79 5.91
N VAL A 292 16.63 -7.26 7.13
CA VAL A 292 17.87 -7.25 7.91
C VAL A 292 18.10 -8.63 8.50
N THR A 293 19.35 -9.06 8.52
CA THR A 293 19.82 -10.21 9.31
C THR A 293 20.65 -9.67 10.46
N ALA A 294 20.31 -10.05 11.67
CA ALA A 294 21.05 -9.67 12.87
C ALA A 294 22.47 -10.26 12.84
N ASN A 295 23.37 -9.58 13.51
CA ASN A 295 24.77 -10.01 13.59
C ASN A 295 24.91 -11.38 14.29
N GLU A 296 26.05 -12.02 14.07
CA GLU A 296 26.32 -13.40 14.60
C GLU A 296 26.42 -13.46 16.12
N THR A 297 26.56 -12.32 16.79
CA THR A 297 26.61 -12.25 18.27
C THR A 297 25.54 -11.29 18.77
N THR A 298 24.91 -11.64 19.89
CA THR A 298 23.83 -10.83 20.50
C THR A 298 24.28 -9.46 20.99
N THR A 299 25.59 -9.28 21.22
CA THR A 299 26.18 -8.01 21.66
C THR A 299 26.70 -7.15 20.49
N ALA A 300 26.56 -7.60 19.27
CA ALA A 300 27.00 -6.83 18.10
C ALA A 300 25.86 -6.00 17.54
N ASP A 301 26.20 -4.79 17.14
CA ASP A 301 25.28 -3.81 16.56
C ASP A 301 24.57 -4.35 15.33
N THR A 302 23.26 -4.26 15.33
CA THR A 302 22.42 -4.52 14.16
C THR A 302 21.75 -3.22 13.73
N THR A 303 22.00 -2.78 12.50
CA THR A 303 21.42 -1.56 11.96
C THR A 303 20.06 -1.85 11.29
N LEU A 304 19.01 -1.22 11.78
CA LEU A 304 17.67 -1.30 11.22
C LEU A 304 17.33 -0.01 10.46
N THR A 305 16.77 -0.14 9.25
CA THR A 305 16.15 1.00 8.55
C THR A 305 14.67 1.03 8.89
N ILE A 306 14.23 2.11 9.53
CA ILE A 306 12.89 2.26 10.08
C ILE A 306 12.11 3.44 9.49
N ALA A 307 10.80 3.38 9.58
CA ALA A 307 9.85 4.48 9.39
C ALA A 307 8.80 4.46 10.50
N PRO A 308 8.31 5.63 11.00
CA PRO A 308 8.78 6.97 10.71
C PRO A 308 10.15 7.27 11.34
N PRO A 309 10.83 8.35 10.92
CA PRO A 309 12.05 8.78 11.59
C PRO A 309 11.74 9.30 13.01
N ILE A 310 12.70 9.17 13.93
CA ILE A 310 12.61 9.64 15.31
C ILE A 310 12.96 11.13 15.34
N ILE A 311 11.94 11.98 15.24
CA ILE A 311 12.07 13.45 15.29
C ILE A 311 11.38 13.92 16.58
N VAL A 312 12.15 14.44 17.53
CA VAL A 312 11.64 14.83 18.85
C VAL A 312 11.37 16.33 18.97
N THR A 313 11.81 17.13 18.01
CA THR A 313 11.70 18.60 18.04
C THR A 313 11.15 19.17 16.75
N GLY A 314 10.60 20.39 16.82
CA GLY A 314 10.15 21.15 15.63
C GLY A 314 8.76 20.80 15.13
N ALA A 315 8.42 21.40 13.99
CA ALA A 315 7.08 21.30 13.38
C ALA A 315 6.73 19.88 12.90
N HIS A 316 7.73 19.09 12.53
CA HIS A 316 7.56 17.72 12.02
C HIS A 316 7.85 16.65 13.09
N LYS A 317 7.70 16.99 14.38
CA LYS A 317 7.87 16.06 15.49
C LYS A 317 6.99 14.80 15.30
N THR A 318 7.63 13.61 15.35
CA THR A 318 6.95 12.30 15.18
C THR A 318 6.69 11.58 16.50
N CYS A 319 7.62 11.73 17.46
CA CYS A 319 7.53 11.07 18.75
C CYS A 319 8.15 11.92 19.87
N THR A 320 8.00 11.46 21.09
CA THR A 320 8.63 12.04 22.26
C THR A 320 9.08 10.96 23.23
N TYR A 321 10.20 11.17 23.87
CA TYR A 321 10.71 10.34 24.95
C TYR A 321 11.47 11.21 25.96
N SER A 322 11.78 10.66 27.13
CA SER A 322 12.57 11.33 28.17
C SER A 322 13.71 10.44 28.61
N GLY A 323 14.82 11.05 28.99
CA GLY A 323 16.03 10.33 29.44
C GLY A 323 16.86 9.81 28.26
N ASN A 324 17.71 8.80 28.56
CA ASN A 324 18.60 8.19 27.59
C ASN A 324 17.83 7.36 26.57
N PHE A 325 18.30 7.32 25.33
CA PHE A 325 17.73 6.44 24.30
C PHE A 325 18.34 5.04 24.31
N ASP A 326 19.54 4.91 24.83
CA ASP A 326 20.28 3.66 24.96
C ASP A 326 19.61 2.66 25.94
N GLY A 327 19.66 1.38 25.60
CA GLY A 327 19.16 0.30 26.45
C GLY A 327 17.64 0.20 26.56
N ARG A 328 16.87 0.80 25.63
CA ARG A 328 15.39 0.68 25.61
C ARG A 328 14.96 -0.61 24.96
N THR A 329 14.04 -1.31 25.59
CA THR A 329 13.51 -2.57 25.07
C THR A 329 12.73 -2.35 23.76
N ILE A 330 13.04 -3.17 22.78
CA ILE A 330 12.30 -3.26 21.50
C ILE A 330 11.34 -4.43 21.59
N THR A 331 10.06 -4.19 21.27
CA THR A 331 9.04 -5.24 21.25
C THR A 331 8.46 -5.35 19.83
N VAL A 332 8.66 -6.49 19.19
CA VAL A 332 8.11 -6.78 17.86
C VAL A 332 6.63 -7.14 17.98
N VAL A 333 5.80 -6.64 17.06
CA VAL A 333 4.37 -6.98 17.02
C VAL A 333 4.20 -8.35 16.37
N GLY A 334 3.61 -9.29 17.13
CA GLY A 334 3.42 -10.67 16.69
C GLY A 334 4.61 -11.57 17.06
N SER A 335 4.51 -12.85 16.69
CA SER A 335 5.52 -13.88 16.96
C SER A 335 6.45 -14.10 15.78
N ALA A 336 7.66 -14.58 16.05
CA ALA A 336 8.63 -14.96 15.03
C ALA A 336 8.06 -16.02 14.05
N SER A 337 8.52 -15.98 12.82
CA SER A 337 8.17 -16.95 11.75
C SER A 337 6.66 -17.16 11.53
N THR A 338 5.82 -16.24 11.99
CA THR A 338 4.37 -16.36 11.93
C THR A 338 3.80 -15.41 10.87
N ALA A 339 2.89 -15.94 10.06
CA ALA A 339 2.22 -15.18 9.01
C ALA A 339 0.94 -14.52 9.55
N TYR A 340 0.78 -13.24 9.30
CA TYR A 340 -0.37 -12.43 9.71
C TYR A 340 -1.05 -11.78 8.52
N ARG A 341 -2.37 -11.95 8.41
CA ARG A 341 -3.17 -11.25 7.41
C ARG A 341 -3.13 -9.75 7.66
N GLN A 342 -3.04 -8.99 6.59
CA GLN A 342 -2.91 -7.54 6.65
C GLN A 342 -4.22 -6.88 6.22
N ASN A 343 -5.11 -6.62 7.17
CA ASN A 343 -6.24 -5.72 6.96
C ASN A 343 -5.78 -4.28 7.15
N MET A 344 -6.34 -3.36 6.39
CA MET A 344 -5.91 -1.96 6.40
C MET A 344 -7.11 -1.03 6.39
N VAL A 345 -7.04 0.04 7.18
CA VAL A 345 -7.95 1.20 7.09
C VAL A 345 -7.11 2.41 6.70
N PHE A 346 -7.51 3.10 5.65
CA PHE A 346 -6.69 4.17 5.08
C PHE A 346 -7.54 5.27 4.44
N HIS A 347 -6.96 6.45 4.28
CA HIS A 347 -7.51 7.53 3.48
C HIS A 347 -7.08 7.37 2.01
N LYS A 348 -7.93 7.74 1.06
CA LYS A 348 -7.66 7.64 -0.39
C LYS A 348 -6.30 8.22 -0.83
N ASN A 349 -5.84 9.28 -0.16
CA ASN A 349 -4.57 9.96 -0.46
C ASN A 349 -3.34 9.29 0.19
N ALA A 350 -3.49 8.16 0.88
CA ALA A 350 -2.37 7.45 1.48
C ALA A 350 -1.42 6.88 0.42
N MET A 351 -1.98 6.37 -0.67
CA MET A 351 -1.26 5.69 -1.74
C MET A 351 -1.53 6.34 -3.08
N ALA A 352 -0.49 6.71 -3.81
CA ALA A 352 -0.59 7.12 -5.21
C ALA A 352 -0.41 5.92 -6.13
N LEU A 353 -1.26 5.86 -7.14
CA LEU A 353 -1.19 4.94 -8.26
C LEU A 353 -1.15 5.77 -9.54
N ALA A 354 -0.26 5.43 -10.47
CA ALA A 354 -0.23 6.03 -11.79
C ALA A 354 -0.11 4.94 -12.85
N MET A 355 -1.02 4.92 -13.81
CA MET A 355 -0.94 4.07 -14.99
C MET A 355 -0.50 4.92 -16.17
N VAL A 356 0.44 4.39 -16.97
CA VAL A 356 1.00 5.14 -18.10
C VAL A 356 0.78 4.37 -19.39
N PRO A 357 0.27 5.05 -20.45
CA PRO A 357 0.12 4.44 -21.76
C PRO A 357 1.47 4.02 -22.33
N MET A 358 1.66 2.71 -22.55
CA MET A 358 2.88 2.18 -23.16
C MET A 358 2.94 2.54 -24.65
N GLU A 359 4.14 2.80 -25.16
CA GLU A 359 4.37 3.06 -26.57
C GLU A 359 4.16 1.80 -27.42
N LEU A 360 3.61 1.98 -28.62
CA LEU A 360 3.46 0.90 -29.59
C LEU A 360 4.79 0.73 -30.35
N PRO A 361 5.39 -0.48 -30.34
CA PRO A 361 6.62 -0.71 -31.09
C PRO A 361 6.38 -0.52 -32.61
N SER A 362 7.28 0.21 -33.28
CA SER A 362 7.16 0.52 -34.71
C SER A 362 7.16 -0.72 -35.62
N GLY A 363 7.68 -1.86 -35.16
CA GLY A 363 7.69 -3.14 -35.87
C GLY A 363 6.53 -4.07 -35.56
N ALA A 364 5.63 -3.73 -34.65
CA ALA A 364 4.49 -4.57 -34.27
C ALA A 364 3.28 -4.27 -35.16
N TYR A 365 3.11 -5.05 -36.21
CA TYR A 365 1.95 -4.92 -37.08
C TYR A 365 0.65 -5.27 -36.35
N GLY A 366 -0.34 -4.40 -36.43
CA GLY A 366 -1.63 -4.61 -35.78
C GLY A 366 -1.64 -4.44 -34.25
N ALA A 367 -0.58 -3.88 -33.65
CA ALA A 367 -0.59 -3.55 -32.21
C ALA A 367 -1.59 -2.42 -31.93
N ALA A 368 -2.32 -2.55 -30.83
CA ALA A 368 -3.31 -1.58 -30.38
C ALA A 368 -3.06 -1.16 -28.92
N ARG A 369 -3.45 0.07 -28.62
CA ARG A 369 -3.47 0.62 -27.27
C ARG A 369 -4.74 1.41 -27.07
N GLU A 370 -5.49 1.05 -26.08
CA GLU A 370 -6.68 1.79 -25.65
C GLU A 370 -6.46 2.41 -24.28
N SER A 371 -6.99 3.62 -24.11
CA SER A 371 -6.89 4.37 -22.84
C SER A 371 -8.23 5.02 -22.52
N TYR A 372 -8.65 4.90 -21.27
CA TYR A 372 -9.87 5.50 -20.74
C TYR A 372 -9.73 5.83 -19.26
N LYS A 373 -10.09 7.04 -18.86
CA LYS A 373 -9.97 7.52 -17.46
C LYS A 373 -8.59 7.23 -16.86
N ASP A 374 -7.53 7.55 -17.62
CA ASP A 374 -6.12 7.36 -17.25
C ASP A 374 -5.71 5.89 -17.02
N MET A 375 -6.55 4.93 -17.35
CA MET A 375 -6.20 3.52 -17.48
C MET A 375 -5.80 3.21 -18.92
N SER A 376 -4.80 2.39 -19.10
CA SER A 376 -4.33 2.02 -20.45
C SER A 376 -3.91 0.56 -20.51
N VAL A 377 -4.35 -0.10 -21.58
CA VAL A 377 -3.97 -1.46 -21.92
C VAL A 377 -3.37 -1.48 -23.31
N ARG A 378 -2.24 -2.15 -23.48
CA ARG A 378 -1.61 -2.38 -24.77
C ARG A 378 -1.78 -3.84 -25.17
N VAL A 379 -2.12 -4.08 -26.43
CA VAL A 379 -2.27 -5.41 -27.02
C VAL A 379 -1.34 -5.53 -28.22
N ILE A 380 -0.49 -6.54 -28.23
CA ILE A 380 0.44 -6.81 -29.32
C ILE A 380 0.18 -8.21 -29.86
N PRO A 381 -0.38 -8.36 -31.08
CA PRO A 381 -0.43 -9.63 -31.76
C PRO A 381 0.94 -9.93 -32.41
N ILE A 382 1.40 -11.15 -32.28
CA ILE A 382 2.65 -11.64 -32.89
C ILE A 382 2.36 -12.98 -33.56
N TYR A 383 2.60 -13.08 -34.86
CA TYR A 383 2.48 -14.34 -35.58
C TYR A 383 3.83 -15.04 -35.67
N ASP A 384 3.85 -16.29 -35.24
CA ASP A 384 5.01 -17.19 -35.37
C ASP A 384 4.80 -18.10 -36.56
N GLY A 385 5.38 -17.73 -37.70
CA GLY A 385 5.23 -18.46 -38.97
C GLY A 385 5.96 -19.81 -38.99
N THR A 386 6.85 -20.10 -38.01
CA THR A 386 7.54 -21.38 -37.94
C THR A 386 6.65 -22.45 -37.32
N ASN A 387 5.83 -22.07 -36.34
CA ASN A 387 4.98 -23.00 -35.60
C ASN A 387 3.47 -22.83 -35.93
N ASP A 388 3.11 -21.94 -36.83
CA ASP A 388 1.73 -21.57 -37.19
C ASP A 388 0.87 -21.22 -35.97
N VAL A 389 1.41 -20.34 -35.11
CA VAL A 389 0.79 -19.92 -33.86
C VAL A 389 0.67 -18.40 -33.80
N SER A 390 -0.53 -17.90 -33.49
CA SER A 390 -0.77 -16.52 -33.18
C SER A 390 -0.60 -16.30 -31.67
N LYS A 391 0.39 -15.50 -31.27
CA LYS A 391 0.67 -15.10 -29.88
C LYS A 391 0.09 -13.71 -29.63
N TRP A 392 -0.53 -13.53 -28.50
CA TRP A 392 -1.12 -12.26 -28.09
C TRP A 392 -0.53 -11.86 -26.75
N ARG A 393 -0.12 -10.61 -26.65
CA ARG A 393 0.45 -10.04 -25.45
C ARG A 393 -0.42 -8.90 -24.96
N LEU A 394 -0.92 -8.99 -23.73
CA LEU A 394 -1.62 -7.94 -22.99
C LEU A 394 -0.65 -7.33 -21.99
N ASP A 395 -0.36 -6.04 -22.09
CA ASP A 395 0.55 -5.32 -21.20
C ASP A 395 -0.13 -4.16 -20.52
N LEU A 396 0.29 -3.93 -19.27
CA LEU A 396 -0.07 -2.77 -18.45
C LEU A 396 1.18 -2.25 -17.75
N LEU A 397 1.35 -0.93 -17.72
CA LEU A 397 2.47 -0.24 -17.06
C LEU A 397 1.92 0.67 -15.98
N TYR A 398 2.40 0.50 -14.74
CA TYR A 398 1.98 1.33 -13.62
C TYR A 398 3.11 1.61 -12.65
N GLY A 399 2.94 2.66 -11.85
CA GLY A 399 3.76 2.97 -10.70
C GLY A 399 2.90 3.12 -9.46
N ARG A 400 3.48 2.83 -8.30
CA ARG A 400 2.81 2.95 -7.02
C ARG A 400 3.76 3.48 -5.95
N LYS A 401 3.24 4.36 -5.08
CA LYS A 401 4.01 4.93 -3.97
C LYS A 401 3.13 5.25 -2.78
N LEU A 402 3.53 4.78 -1.61
CA LEU A 402 2.94 5.25 -0.35
C LEU A 402 3.38 6.71 -0.13
N LEU A 403 2.41 7.63 -0.15
CA LEU A 403 2.66 9.07 -0.03
C LEU A 403 2.88 9.48 1.42
N ASP A 404 1.96 9.08 2.29
CA ASP A 404 2.00 9.42 3.70
C ASP A 404 1.56 8.23 4.57
N PRO A 405 2.50 7.57 5.28
CA PRO A 405 2.20 6.44 6.16
C PRO A 405 1.28 6.77 7.33
N ARG A 406 1.10 8.07 7.68
CA ARG A 406 0.18 8.51 8.74
C ARG A 406 -1.28 8.28 8.38
N LEU A 407 -1.58 8.25 7.07
CA LEU A 407 -2.94 8.13 6.52
C LEU A 407 -3.44 6.68 6.46
N ILE A 408 -2.71 5.73 7.01
CA ILE A 408 -3.02 4.31 6.94
C ILE A 408 -2.72 3.62 8.28
N THR A 409 -3.57 2.65 8.63
CA THR A 409 -3.43 1.81 9.83
C THR A 409 -3.71 0.36 9.46
N ARG A 410 -2.85 -0.56 9.90
CA ARG A 410 -3.14 -2.00 9.86
C ARG A 410 -4.13 -2.34 10.97
N LEU A 411 -4.99 -3.30 10.74
CA LEU A 411 -6.05 -3.66 11.66
C LEU A 411 -6.11 -5.18 11.90
N SER A 412 -6.22 -5.55 13.15
CA SER A 412 -6.49 -6.92 13.61
C SER A 412 -7.56 -6.87 14.70
N GLY A 413 -8.19 -8.00 14.99
CA GLY A 413 -9.11 -8.12 16.10
C GLY A 413 -8.45 -7.95 17.46
N SER A 414 -9.22 -8.05 18.53
CA SER A 414 -8.75 -8.09 19.91
C SER A 414 -8.58 -9.54 20.37
N ALA A 415 -7.67 -9.76 21.31
CA ALA A 415 -7.58 -11.04 22.02
C ALA A 415 -8.72 -11.19 23.03
#